data_a81786c4245ce3d20f3cbb9196f995a9
#
_entry.id   a81786c4245ce3d20f3cbb9196f995a9
#
_cell.length_a   1.000
_cell.length_b   1.000
_cell.length_c   1.000
_cell.angle_alpha   90.00
_cell.angle_beta   90.00
_cell.angle_gamma   90.00
#
_symmetry.space_group_name_H-M   'P 1'
#
loop_
_entity.id
_entity.type
_entity.pdbx_description
1 polymer ?
#
loop_
_entity_poly.entity_id
_entity_poly.type
_entity_poly.pdbx_seq_one_letter_code
_entity_poly.pdbx_strand_id
1 'polypeptide(L)'
;MGKYVLKKIASLALTLLAVSFVVFLLFSVIPGDPAVSKLGTQATPEKVEALREELGLNGPFIVRYFKWVGGLFRGNLGQSYAYSMPVSKLIGSKLLINATLSILAILIVAGVSIPIGVYTAKHTGGFMDKVFTVINQIFMAFPPFLLGLILTFFFGMVLKLFSPGAYVGYEKNFLGFLGYMICPAIALALPKTAMCIKLLRTNILEEAKKDYAKTSYSKGNNTTGLLYKYVLKNAIMPTITFVGMIFADMIASGIVIEQTFGIPGLGRSLLSAISVRDYPVVEAIVMLIAFGIVFVSALTDIIHAAVDPRVR
;
A
#
# COMPACT_ATOMS: atom_id res chain seq x y z
N MET A 1 6.36 20.11 18.39
CA MET A 1 6.38 19.57 17.02
C MET A 1 7.76 19.13 16.57
N GLY A 2 8.79 19.99 16.51
CA GLY A 2 10.11 19.64 15.98
C GLY A 2 10.76 18.39 16.59
N LYS A 3 10.78 18.27 17.93
CA LYS A 3 11.31 17.08 18.62
C LYS A 3 10.55 15.80 18.29
N TYR A 4 9.23 15.88 18.14
CA TYR A 4 8.39 14.74 17.76
C TYR A 4 8.67 14.26 16.32
N VAL A 5 8.74 15.21 15.37
CA VAL A 5 9.09 14.92 13.97
C VAL A 5 10.48 14.30 13.87
N LEU A 6 11.47 14.87 14.56
CA LEU A 6 12.83 14.33 14.58
C LEU A 6 12.88 12.90 15.13
N LYS A 7 12.15 12.62 16.23
CA LYS A 7 12.03 11.27 16.80
C LYS A 7 11.39 10.30 15.80
N LYS A 8 10.37 10.74 15.04
CA LYS A 8 9.72 9.91 14.00
C LYS A 8 10.65 9.63 12.82
N ILE A 9 11.42 10.64 12.38
CA ILE A 9 12.44 10.44 11.33
C ILE A 9 13.52 9.46 11.78
N ALA A 10 14.00 9.59 13.03
CA ALA A 10 14.97 8.65 13.58
C ALA A 10 14.40 7.22 13.69
N SER A 11 13.16 7.07 14.13
CA SER A 11 12.46 5.78 14.16
C SER A 11 12.31 5.19 12.76
N LEU A 12 11.91 6.00 11.75
CA LEU A 12 11.83 5.59 10.35
C LEU A 12 13.20 5.07 9.85
N ALA A 13 14.28 5.83 10.08
CA ALA A 13 15.62 5.43 9.67
C ALA A 13 16.05 4.11 10.32
N LEU A 14 15.82 3.95 11.63
CA LEU A 14 16.13 2.73 12.37
C LEU A 14 15.33 1.53 11.84
N THR A 15 14.04 1.71 11.61
CA THR A 15 13.17 0.66 11.05
C THR A 15 13.65 0.24 9.66
N LEU A 16 13.96 1.20 8.78
CA LEU A 16 14.47 0.90 7.44
C LEU A 16 15.83 0.20 7.48
N LEU A 17 16.72 0.58 8.40
CA LEU A 17 17.99 -0.14 8.61
C LEU A 17 17.77 -1.58 9.08
N ALA A 18 16.86 -1.79 10.04
CA ALA A 18 16.53 -3.13 10.51
C ALA A 18 15.93 -3.99 9.38
N VAL A 19 14.97 -3.44 8.62
CA VAL A 19 14.37 -4.13 7.47
C VAL A 19 15.41 -4.43 6.41
N SER A 20 16.29 -3.47 6.08
CA SER A 20 17.35 -3.68 5.08
C SER A 20 18.31 -4.80 5.48
N PHE A 21 18.66 -4.88 6.77
CA PHE A 21 19.49 -5.96 7.27
C PHE A 21 18.82 -7.32 7.15
N VAL A 22 17.55 -7.42 7.55
CA VAL A 22 16.78 -8.67 7.43
C VAL A 22 16.62 -9.09 5.97
N VAL A 23 16.29 -8.16 5.07
CA VAL A 23 16.15 -8.41 3.64
C VAL A 23 17.46 -8.93 3.07
N PHE A 24 18.57 -8.22 3.29
CA PHE A 24 19.88 -8.62 2.79
C PHE A 24 20.33 -9.97 3.36
N LEU A 25 20.07 -10.23 4.65
CA LEU A 25 20.37 -11.51 5.29
C LEU A 25 19.58 -12.65 4.65
N LEU A 26 18.27 -12.48 4.46
CA LEU A 26 17.41 -13.50 3.85
C LEU A 26 17.92 -13.91 2.46
N PHE A 27 18.21 -12.92 1.59
CA PHE A 27 18.72 -13.23 0.24
C PHE A 27 20.16 -13.75 0.22
N SER A 28 20.92 -13.52 1.27
CA SER A 28 22.27 -14.12 1.42
C SER A 28 22.23 -15.58 1.89
N VAL A 29 21.13 -16.02 2.54
CA VAL A 29 20.96 -17.38 3.09
C VAL A 29 20.14 -18.27 2.16
N ILE A 30 19.33 -17.70 1.26
CA ILE A 30 18.52 -18.48 0.31
C ILE A 30 19.43 -19.37 -0.55
N PRO A 31 19.18 -20.70 -0.58
CA PRO A 31 20.00 -21.62 -1.37
C PRO A 31 19.85 -21.36 -2.86
N GLY A 32 20.97 -21.26 -3.54
CA GLY A 32 21.08 -21.04 -4.98
C GLY A 32 22.06 -19.92 -5.29
N ASP A 33 22.85 -20.14 -6.34
CA ASP A 33 23.86 -19.19 -6.78
C ASP A 33 23.31 -18.34 -7.93
N PRO A 34 23.23 -17.00 -7.76
CA PRO A 34 22.81 -16.10 -8.83
C PRO A 34 23.68 -16.23 -10.10
N ALA A 35 24.98 -16.49 -9.95
CA ALA A 35 25.88 -16.65 -11.09
C ALA A 35 25.55 -17.92 -11.87
N VAL A 36 25.28 -19.02 -11.19
CA VAL A 36 24.83 -20.27 -11.84
C VAL A 36 23.46 -20.06 -12.51
N SER A 37 22.53 -19.38 -11.83
CA SER A 37 21.20 -19.10 -12.41
C SER A 37 21.28 -18.23 -13.66
N LYS A 38 22.18 -17.24 -13.71
CA LYS A 38 22.39 -16.36 -14.87
C LYS A 38 23.07 -17.09 -16.04
N LEU A 39 24.04 -17.96 -15.78
CA LEU A 39 24.72 -18.72 -16.81
C LEU A 39 23.89 -19.89 -17.33
N GLY A 40 22.97 -20.41 -16.54
CA GLY A 40 22.12 -21.54 -16.94
C GLY A 40 22.92 -22.76 -17.42
N THR A 41 22.63 -23.24 -18.61
CA THR A 41 23.31 -24.40 -19.22
C THR A 41 24.78 -24.16 -19.61
N GLN A 42 25.22 -22.87 -19.60
CA GLN A 42 26.62 -22.50 -19.90
C GLN A 42 27.49 -22.35 -18.65
N ALA A 43 27.00 -22.74 -17.48
CA ALA A 43 27.69 -22.66 -16.22
C ALA A 43 28.85 -23.64 -16.16
N THR A 44 30.08 -23.16 -16.38
CA THR A 44 31.30 -23.85 -16.04
C THR A 44 31.89 -23.27 -14.76
N PRO A 45 32.65 -24.05 -13.96
CA PRO A 45 33.23 -23.55 -12.70
C PRO A 45 33.98 -22.23 -12.85
N GLU A 46 34.77 -22.10 -13.92
CA GLU A 46 35.55 -20.91 -14.25
C GLU A 46 34.65 -19.68 -14.54
N LYS A 47 33.58 -19.85 -15.36
CA LYS A 47 32.66 -18.80 -15.69
C LYS A 47 31.83 -18.38 -14.49
N VAL A 48 31.44 -19.32 -13.64
CA VAL A 48 30.69 -19.05 -12.41
C VAL A 48 31.53 -18.20 -11.47
N GLU A 49 32.83 -18.56 -11.28
CA GLU A 49 33.70 -17.80 -10.39
C GLU A 49 33.99 -16.38 -10.91
N ALA A 50 34.26 -16.23 -12.21
CA ALA A 50 34.44 -14.94 -12.85
C ALA A 50 33.18 -14.05 -12.69
N LEU A 51 32.00 -14.63 -12.86
CA LEU A 51 30.74 -13.89 -12.71
C LEU A 51 30.43 -13.55 -11.24
N ARG A 52 30.79 -14.41 -10.28
CA ARG A 52 30.70 -14.09 -8.85
C ARG A 52 31.56 -12.88 -8.46
N GLU A 53 32.77 -12.82 -9.02
CA GLU A 53 33.68 -11.71 -8.81
C GLU A 53 33.13 -10.42 -9.42
N GLU A 54 32.63 -10.47 -10.67
CA GLU A 54 31.99 -9.34 -11.35
C GLU A 54 30.75 -8.81 -10.57
N LEU A 55 29.95 -9.72 -10.05
CA LEU A 55 28.77 -9.38 -9.25
C LEU A 55 29.10 -8.99 -7.79
N GLY A 56 30.36 -9.11 -7.39
CA GLY A 56 30.82 -8.78 -6.04
C GLY A 56 30.30 -9.71 -4.95
N LEU A 57 30.04 -10.98 -5.28
CA LEU A 57 29.44 -11.97 -4.37
C LEU A 57 30.48 -12.61 -3.43
N ASN A 58 31.78 -12.52 -3.74
CA ASN A 58 32.87 -13.18 -3.00
C ASN A 58 33.35 -12.44 -1.74
N GLY A 59 32.83 -11.22 -1.49
CA GLY A 59 33.21 -10.43 -0.32
C GLY A 59 32.53 -10.89 0.99
N PRO A 60 33.12 -10.52 2.17
CA PRO A 60 32.48 -10.77 3.45
C PRO A 60 31.08 -10.16 3.52
N PHE A 61 30.13 -10.88 4.14
CA PHE A 61 28.71 -10.47 4.26
C PHE A 61 28.53 -9.02 4.70
N ILE A 62 29.22 -8.62 5.77
CA ILE A 62 29.11 -7.26 6.35
C ILE A 62 29.56 -6.19 5.36
N VAL A 63 30.67 -6.42 4.63
CA VAL A 63 31.18 -5.48 3.63
C VAL A 63 30.20 -5.33 2.47
N ARG A 64 29.62 -6.43 2.01
CA ARG A 64 28.58 -6.45 0.96
C ARG A 64 27.33 -5.69 1.43
N TYR A 65 26.88 -5.92 2.65
CA TYR A 65 25.74 -5.23 3.22
C TYR A 65 25.94 -3.71 3.26
N PHE A 66 27.04 -3.21 3.84
CA PHE A 66 27.30 -1.77 3.90
C PHE A 66 27.50 -1.12 2.52
N LYS A 67 28.10 -1.85 1.57
CA LYS A 67 28.23 -1.41 0.17
C LYS A 67 26.85 -1.26 -0.48
N TRP A 68 25.97 -2.24 -0.28
CA TRP A 68 24.61 -2.23 -0.80
C TRP A 68 23.78 -1.11 -0.17
N VAL A 69 23.76 -0.99 1.15
CA VAL A 69 23.03 0.09 1.85
C VAL A 69 23.56 1.47 1.42
N GLY A 70 24.90 1.64 1.34
CA GLY A 70 25.51 2.86 0.84
C GLY A 70 25.11 3.19 -0.60
N GLY A 71 24.88 2.16 -1.43
CA GLY A 71 24.30 2.29 -2.77
C GLY A 71 22.88 2.83 -2.73
N LEU A 72 22.01 2.26 -1.87
CA LEU A 72 20.62 2.72 -1.72
C LEU A 72 20.52 4.21 -1.39
N PHE A 73 21.37 4.71 -0.46
CA PHE A 73 21.40 6.14 -0.13
C PHE A 73 21.84 7.05 -1.28
N ARG A 74 22.56 6.51 -2.26
CA ARG A 74 22.98 7.23 -3.47
C ARG A 74 22.02 7.03 -4.65
N GLY A 75 20.87 6.35 -4.44
CA GLY A 75 19.91 6.01 -5.48
C GLY A 75 20.34 4.87 -6.40
N ASN A 76 21.44 4.17 -6.07
CA ASN A 76 21.88 3.00 -6.80
C ASN A 76 21.20 1.75 -6.23
N LEU A 77 20.22 1.24 -6.95
CA LEU A 77 19.47 0.04 -6.60
C LEU A 77 20.13 -1.26 -7.13
N GLY A 78 21.35 -1.17 -7.66
CA GLY A 78 22.06 -2.28 -8.24
C GLY A 78 21.69 -2.56 -9.71
N GLN A 79 22.23 -3.67 -10.21
CA GLN A 79 21.96 -4.17 -11.57
C GLN A 79 21.18 -5.48 -11.51
N SER A 80 20.18 -5.61 -12.37
CA SER A 80 19.43 -6.84 -12.56
C SER A 80 20.34 -7.95 -13.08
N TYR A 81 20.29 -9.11 -12.45
CA TYR A 81 21.01 -10.28 -12.90
C TYR A 81 20.42 -10.87 -14.18
N ALA A 82 19.09 -10.85 -14.30
CA ALA A 82 18.38 -11.42 -15.45
C ALA A 82 18.48 -10.55 -16.70
N TYR A 83 18.38 -9.20 -16.54
CA TYR A 83 18.28 -8.27 -17.66
C TYR A 83 19.57 -7.49 -17.93
N SER A 84 20.59 -7.61 -17.06
CA SER A 84 21.89 -6.90 -17.18
C SER A 84 21.74 -5.38 -17.37
N MET A 85 20.73 -4.77 -16.70
CA MET A 85 20.47 -3.34 -16.76
C MET A 85 20.19 -2.79 -15.35
N PRO A 86 20.32 -1.46 -15.13
CA PRO A 86 20.06 -0.86 -13.83
C PRO A 86 18.64 -1.14 -13.34
N VAL A 87 18.49 -1.59 -12.09
CA VAL A 87 17.21 -1.88 -11.46
C VAL A 87 16.30 -0.66 -11.46
N SER A 88 16.85 0.55 -11.28
CA SER A 88 16.09 1.80 -11.32
C SER A 88 15.33 2.01 -12.64
N LYS A 89 15.88 1.57 -13.77
CA LYS A 89 15.20 1.62 -15.07
C LYS A 89 14.06 0.61 -15.18
N LEU A 90 14.24 -0.58 -14.58
CA LEU A 90 13.22 -1.64 -14.60
C LEU A 90 11.98 -1.29 -13.78
N ILE A 91 12.17 -0.61 -12.64
CA ILE A 91 11.09 -0.37 -11.69
C ILE A 91 10.57 1.06 -11.68
N GLY A 92 11.29 2.02 -12.29
CA GLY A 92 10.95 3.45 -12.24
C GLY A 92 9.54 3.75 -12.75
N SER A 93 9.17 3.24 -13.91
CA SER A 93 7.81 3.41 -14.47
C SER A 93 6.71 2.76 -13.62
N LYS A 94 7.06 1.71 -12.88
CA LYS A 94 6.12 0.93 -12.07
C LYS A 94 5.77 1.60 -10.76
N LEU A 95 6.63 2.46 -10.24
CA LEU A 95 6.35 3.28 -9.05
C LEU A 95 5.11 4.17 -9.26
N LEU A 96 5.01 4.82 -10.42
CA LEU A 96 3.85 5.66 -10.74
C LEU A 96 2.56 4.83 -10.82
N ILE A 97 2.64 3.63 -11.38
CA ILE A 97 1.50 2.71 -11.49
C ILE A 97 0.98 2.34 -10.09
N ASN A 98 1.88 1.90 -9.21
CA ASN A 98 1.51 1.53 -7.84
C ASN A 98 1.03 2.73 -7.01
N ALA A 99 1.70 3.87 -7.15
CA ALA A 99 1.27 5.10 -6.48
C ALA A 99 -0.14 5.51 -6.92
N THR A 100 -0.43 5.46 -8.23
CA THR A 100 -1.76 5.79 -8.77
C THR A 100 -2.82 4.82 -8.22
N LEU A 101 -2.55 3.50 -8.24
CA LEU A 101 -3.47 2.51 -7.71
C LEU A 101 -3.78 2.77 -6.23
N SER A 102 -2.75 2.99 -5.43
CA SER A 102 -2.89 3.23 -3.99
C SER A 102 -3.61 4.54 -3.68
N ILE A 103 -3.28 5.62 -4.40
CA ILE A 103 -3.93 6.93 -4.22
C ILE A 103 -5.42 6.84 -4.59
N LEU A 104 -5.76 6.25 -5.74
CA LEU A 104 -7.15 6.08 -6.15
C LEU A 104 -7.92 5.23 -5.12
N ALA A 105 -7.33 4.13 -4.64
CA ALA A 105 -7.97 3.29 -3.63
C ALA A 105 -8.22 4.06 -2.32
N ILE A 106 -7.25 4.83 -1.82
CA ILE A 106 -7.42 5.66 -0.61
C ILE A 106 -8.47 6.74 -0.81
N LEU A 107 -8.50 7.39 -1.97
CA LEU A 107 -9.52 8.39 -2.28
C LEU A 107 -10.92 7.78 -2.28
N ILE A 108 -11.08 6.56 -2.81
CA ILE A 108 -12.35 5.81 -2.75
C ILE A 108 -12.70 5.48 -1.30
N VAL A 109 -11.75 4.96 -0.52
CA VAL A 109 -11.97 4.65 0.90
C VAL A 109 -12.45 5.88 1.65
N ALA A 110 -11.73 7.00 1.56
CA ALA A 110 -12.09 8.23 2.28
C ALA A 110 -13.39 8.84 1.76
N GLY A 111 -13.53 8.96 0.42
CA GLY A 111 -14.69 9.58 -0.21
C GLY A 111 -16.01 8.85 0.02
N VAL A 112 -15.96 7.52 0.19
CA VAL A 112 -17.15 6.69 0.42
C VAL A 112 -17.41 6.45 1.91
N SER A 113 -16.34 6.17 2.69
CA SER A 113 -16.53 5.79 4.10
C SER A 113 -17.00 6.94 4.97
N ILE A 114 -16.54 8.16 4.72
CA ILE A 114 -16.92 9.31 5.54
C ILE A 114 -18.42 9.63 5.41
N PRO A 115 -18.99 9.85 4.20
CA PRO A 115 -20.41 10.13 4.06
C PRO A 115 -21.31 9.00 4.59
N ILE A 116 -20.98 7.74 4.24
CA ILE A 116 -21.79 6.59 4.64
C ILE A 116 -21.67 6.33 6.14
N GLY A 117 -20.48 6.46 6.72
CA GLY A 117 -20.27 6.30 8.16
C GLY A 117 -21.06 7.33 9.00
N VAL A 118 -21.05 8.61 8.57
CA VAL A 118 -21.84 9.66 9.21
C VAL A 118 -23.34 9.42 9.00
N TYR A 119 -23.76 9.05 7.80
CA TYR A 119 -25.16 8.79 7.49
C TYR A 119 -25.71 7.64 8.34
N THR A 120 -25.01 6.51 8.42
CA THR A 120 -25.43 5.33 9.20
C THR A 120 -25.41 5.61 10.71
N ALA A 121 -24.45 6.40 11.21
CA ALA A 121 -24.44 6.83 12.60
C ALA A 121 -25.64 7.75 12.93
N LYS A 122 -26.00 8.67 12.02
CA LYS A 122 -27.15 9.56 12.19
C LYS A 122 -28.48 8.80 12.23
N HIS A 123 -28.62 7.72 11.44
CA HIS A 123 -29.85 6.94 11.30
C HIS A 123 -29.75 5.56 11.99
N THR A 124 -29.03 5.51 13.11
CA THR A 124 -28.79 4.28 13.86
C THR A 124 -30.09 3.54 14.21
N GLY A 125 -30.10 2.22 13.93
CA GLY A 125 -31.26 1.35 14.13
C GLY A 125 -32.30 1.39 13.01
N GLY A 126 -32.22 2.35 12.09
CA GLY A 126 -33.09 2.47 10.93
C GLY A 126 -32.84 1.38 9.86
N PHE A 127 -33.74 1.30 8.90
CA PHE A 127 -33.67 0.32 7.80
C PHE A 127 -32.34 0.45 7.02
N MET A 128 -31.96 1.66 6.60
CA MET A 128 -30.72 1.90 5.86
C MET A 128 -29.47 1.55 6.66
N ASP A 129 -29.44 1.82 7.96
CA ASP A 129 -28.33 1.41 8.82
C ASP A 129 -28.14 -0.13 8.83
N LYS A 130 -29.24 -0.88 8.89
CA LYS A 130 -29.22 -2.35 8.81
C LYS A 130 -28.72 -2.82 7.45
N VAL A 131 -29.20 -2.22 6.35
CA VAL A 131 -28.77 -2.53 4.98
C VAL A 131 -27.28 -2.30 4.80
N PHE A 132 -26.76 -1.12 5.17
CA PHE A 132 -25.32 -0.84 5.07
C PHE A 132 -24.49 -1.74 5.99
N THR A 133 -25.01 -2.11 7.16
CA THR A 133 -24.32 -3.06 8.05
C THR A 133 -24.12 -4.41 7.38
N VAL A 134 -25.17 -4.95 6.73
CA VAL A 134 -25.08 -6.22 6.00
C VAL A 134 -24.14 -6.12 4.80
N ILE A 135 -24.27 -5.04 4.00
CA ILE A 135 -23.41 -4.79 2.84
C ILE A 135 -21.94 -4.71 3.27
N ASN A 136 -21.64 -3.97 4.35
CA ASN A 136 -20.29 -3.88 4.89
C ASN A 136 -19.75 -5.24 5.33
N GLN A 137 -20.55 -6.07 6.00
CA GLN A 137 -20.13 -7.42 6.39
C GLN A 137 -19.80 -8.29 5.19
N ILE A 138 -20.60 -8.21 4.13
CA ILE A 138 -20.36 -8.92 2.87
C ILE A 138 -19.01 -8.49 2.28
N PHE A 139 -18.78 -7.18 2.08
CA PHE A 139 -17.53 -6.69 1.49
C PHE A 139 -16.29 -6.96 2.36
N MET A 140 -16.43 -6.96 3.69
CA MET A 140 -15.34 -7.32 4.60
C MET A 140 -14.96 -8.81 4.52
N ALA A 141 -15.89 -9.68 4.16
CA ALA A 141 -15.66 -11.11 4.04
C ALA A 141 -14.96 -11.50 2.73
N PHE A 142 -15.07 -10.68 1.68
CA PHE A 142 -14.47 -10.98 0.39
C PHE A 142 -13.00 -10.54 0.32
N PRO A 143 -12.08 -11.43 -0.10
CA PRO A 143 -10.73 -11.03 -0.45
C PRO A 143 -10.73 -10.06 -1.64
N PRO A 144 -9.82 -9.05 -1.69
CA PRO A 144 -9.78 -8.08 -2.78
C PRO A 144 -9.67 -8.70 -4.18
N PHE A 145 -8.90 -9.78 -4.34
CA PHE A 145 -8.75 -10.44 -5.64
C PHE A 145 -10.06 -11.05 -6.14
N LEU A 146 -10.86 -11.64 -5.24
CA LEU A 146 -12.15 -12.22 -5.63
C LEU A 146 -13.13 -11.14 -6.06
N LEU A 147 -13.16 -10.00 -5.36
CA LEU A 147 -13.89 -8.82 -5.80
C LEU A 147 -13.38 -8.33 -7.16
N GLY A 148 -12.06 -8.34 -7.37
CA GLY A 148 -11.45 -8.03 -8.66
C GLY A 148 -11.96 -8.92 -9.78
N LEU A 149 -12.04 -10.22 -9.57
CA LEU A 149 -12.58 -11.17 -10.54
C LEU A 149 -14.07 -10.94 -10.81
N ILE A 150 -14.87 -10.71 -9.76
CA ILE A 150 -16.31 -10.42 -9.90
C ILE A 150 -16.53 -9.12 -10.69
N LEU A 151 -15.78 -8.06 -10.36
CA LEU A 151 -15.86 -6.79 -11.07
C LEU A 151 -15.39 -6.92 -12.52
N THR A 152 -14.33 -7.68 -12.77
CA THR A 152 -13.85 -7.98 -14.13
C THR A 152 -14.90 -8.75 -14.93
N PHE A 153 -15.51 -9.75 -14.34
CA PHE A 153 -16.59 -10.48 -14.99
C PHE A 153 -17.77 -9.57 -15.32
N PHE A 154 -18.27 -8.84 -14.31
CA PHE A 154 -19.49 -8.05 -14.50
C PHE A 154 -19.25 -6.82 -15.39
N PHE A 155 -18.27 -5.99 -15.08
CA PHE A 155 -17.99 -4.76 -15.85
C PHE A 155 -17.21 -5.01 -17.13
N GLY A 156 -16.37 -6.04 -17.18
CA GLY A 156 -15.56 -6.35 -18.36
C GLY A 156 -16.28 -7.23 -19.35
N MET A 157 -16.86 -8.36 -18.90
CA MET A 157 -17.45 -9.35 -19.82
C MET A 157 -18.95 -9.12 -20.07
N VAL A 158 -19.72 -8.79 -19.02
CA VAL A 158 -21.19 -8.60 -19.17
C VAL A 158 -21.51 -7.21 -19.70
N LEU A 159 -21.05 -6.16 -19.01
CA LEU A 159 -21.34 -4.76 -19.39
C LEU A 159 -20.40 -4.21 -20.46
N LYS A 160 -19.25 -4.86 -20.71
CA LYS A 160 -18.23 -4.45 -21.69
C LYS A 160 -17.77 -3.00 -21.52
N LEU A 161 -17.73 -2.49 -20.27
CA LEU A 161 -17.31 -1.13 -19.95
C LEU A 161 -15.80 -0.97 -19.94
N PHE A 162 -15.04 -2.04 -19.75
CA PHE A 162 -13.59 -2.07 -19.90
C PHE A 162 -13.14 -3.44 -20.41
N SER A 163 -11.94 -3.49 -21.01
CA SER A 163 -11.39 -4.76 -21.51
C SER A 163 -10.36 -5.31 -20.51
N PRO A 164 -10.62 -6.44 -19.86
CA PRO A 164 -9.64 -7.06 -18.95
C PRO A 164 -8.34 -7.34 -19.67
N GLY A 165 -7.20 -6.96 -19.06
CA GLY A 165 -5.88 -7.12 -19.66
C GLY A 165 -5.48 -6.10 -20.72
N ALA A 166 -6.38 -5.23 -21.17
CA ALA A 166 -6.08 -4.12 -22.09
C ALA A 166 -5.50 -2.91 -21.32
N TYR A 167 -4.47 -3.14 -20.53
CA TYR A 167 -3.78 -2.08 -19.81
C TYR A 167 -3.20 -1.04 -20.78
N VAL A 168 -3.51 0.22 -20.53
CA VAL A 168 -2.98 1.35 -21.30
C VAL A 168 -1.93 2.07 -20.46
N GLY A 169 -0.70 2.15 -20.96
CA GLY A 169 0.38 2.88 -20.29
C GLY A 169 0.09 4.37 -20.20
N TYR A 170 0.42 4.98 -19.06
CA TYR A 170 0.23 6.41 -18.81
C TYR A 170 0.98 7.29 -19.82
N GLU A 171 2.08 6.80 -20.38
CA GLU A 171 2.87 7.50 -21.42
C GLU A 171 2.12 7.64 -22.75
N LYS A 172 1.23 6.69 -23.06
CA LYS A 172 0.46 6.69 -24.32
C LYS A 172 -0.85 7.47 -24.18
N ASN A 173 -1.57 7.25 -23.10
CA ASN A 173 -2.86 7.89 -22.83
C ASN A 173 -3.12 7.92 -21.32
N PHE A 174 -2.88 9.09 -20.71
CA PHE A 174 -3.03 9.25 -19.27
C PHE A 174 -4.47 9.09 -18.77
N LEU A 175 -5.46 9.60 -19.53
CA LEU A 175 -6.87 9.44 -19.17
C LEU A 175 -7.33 7.98 -19.32
N GLY A 176 -6.89 7.31 -20.38
CA GLY A 176 -7.13 5.88 -20.56
C GLY A 176 -6.49 5.03 -19.46
N PHE A 177 -5.29 5.39 -19.03
CA PHE A 177 -4.61 4.79 -17.88
C PHE A 177 -5.43 4.95 -16.58
N LEU A 178 -5.84 6.19 -16.25
CA LEU A 178 -6.66 6.46 -15.07
C LEU A 178 -8.00 5.70 -15.12
N GLY A 179 -8.67 5.72 -16.28
CA GLY A 179 -9.91 4.98 -16.49
C GLY A 179 -9.75 3.48 -16.26
N TYR A 180 -8.65 2.89 -16.75
CA TYR A 180 -8.34 1.48 -16.50
C TYR A 180 -8.10 1.19 -15.03
N MET A 181 -7.42 2.09 -14.30
CA MET A 181 -7.05 1.92 -12.90
C MET A 181 -8.25 2.02 -11.93
N ILE A 182 -9.39 2.58 -12.35
CA ILE A 182 -10.58 2.73 -11.49
C ILE A 182 -11.09 1.37 -11.00
N CYS A 183 -11.27 0.39 -11.89
CA CYS A 183 -11.82 -0.91 -11.52
C CYS A 183 -10.90 -1.69 -10.54
N PRO A 184 -9.57 -1.82 -10.78
CA PRO A 184 -8.62 -2.34 -9.82
C PRO A 184 -8.63 -1.60 -8.47
N ALA A 185 -8.71 -0.26 -8.51
CA ALA A 185 -8.77 0.56 -7.29
C ALA A 185 -10.04 0.31 -6.48
N ILE A 186 -11.19 0.15 -7.13
CA ILE A 186 -12.45 -0.24 -6.47
C ILE A 186 -12.32 -1.61 -5.81
N ALA A 187 -11.78 -2.61 -6.52
CA ALA A 187 -11.58 -3.96 -5.99
C ALA A 187 -10.72 -3.94 -4.71
N LEU A 188 -9.64 -3.14 -4.74
CA LEU A 188 -8.74 -2.98 -3.61
C LEU A 188 -9.40 -2.22 -2.45
N ALA A 189 -10.19 -1.20 -2.76
CA ALA A 189 -10.79 -0.29 -1.80
C ALA A 189 -12.03 -0.84 -1.08
N LEU A 190 -12.88 -1.64 -1.74
CA LEU A 190 -14.19 -2.05 -1.22
C LEU A 190 -14.14 -2.68 0.18
N PRO A 191 -13.30 -3.70 0.48
CA PRO A 191 -13.23 -4.28 1.83
C PRO A 191 -12.77 -3.27 2.86
N LYS A 192 -11.84 -2.40 2.49
CA LYS A 192 -11.26 -1.36 3.37
C LYS A 192 -12.26 -0.24 3.64
N THR A 193 -13.04 0.13 2.63
CA THR A 193 -14.15 1.09 2.77
C THR A 193 -15.18 0.57 3.77
N ALA A 194 -15.57 -0.70 3.66
CA ALA A 194 -16.51 -1.31 4.59
C ALA A 194 -15.99 -1.33 6.04
N MET A 195 -14.69 -1.63 6.23
CA MET A 195 -14.04 -1.56 7.54
C MET A 195 -14.02 -0.13 8.09
N CYS A 196 -13.68 0.86 7.26
CA CYS A 196 -13.67 2.28 7.65
C CYS A 196 -15.07 2.79 7.99
N ILE A 197 -16.10 2.42 7.24
CA ILE A 197 -17.51 2.78 7.54
C ILE A 197 -17.87 2.28 8.93
N LYS A 198 -17.62 1.01 9.21
CA LYS A 198 -17.92 0.38 10.50
C LYS A 198 -17.19 1.07 11.65
N LEU A 199 -15.88 1.31 11.49
CA LEU A 199 -15.07 1.99 12.50
C LEU A 199 -15.54 3.41 12.75
N LEU A 200 -15.73 4.21 11.70
CA LEU A 200 -16.18 5.61 11.82
C LEU A 200 -17.56 5.71 12.44
N ARG A 201 -18.50 4.84 12.02
CA ARG A 201 -19.83 4.77 12.64
C ARG A 201 -19.73 4.50 14.15
N THR A 202 -18.95 3.52 14.56
CA THR A 202 -18.75 3.17 15.98
C THR A 202 -18.19 4.36 16.75
N ASN A 203 -17.13 4.98 16.24
CA ASN A 203 -16.48 6.13 16.86
C ASN A 203 -17.45 7.33 17.00
N ILE A 204 -18.29 7.59 15.97
CA ILE A 204 -19.28 8.66 16.02
C ILE A 204 -20.31 8.39 17.13
N LEU A 205 -20.79 7.16 17.26
CA LEU A 205 -21.77 6.80 18.28
C LEU A 205 -21.20 6.88 19.70
N GLU A 206 -19.92 6.54 19.88
CA GLU A 206 -19.23 6.68 21.16
C GLU A 206 -18.98 8.14 21.51
N GLU A 207 -18.50 8.95 20.56
CA GLU A 207 -18.26 10.37 20.76
C GLU A 207 -19.55 11.14 21.04
N ALA A 208 -20.66 10.76 20.40
CA ALA A 208 -21.97 11.40 20.61
C ALA A 208 -22.52 11.20 22.04
N LYS A 209 -22.04 10.21 22.79
CA LYS A 209 -22.45 9.97 24.19
C LYS A 209 -21.74 10.87 25.19
N LYS A 210 -20.63 11.51 24.82
CA LYS A 210 -19.80 12.32 25.71
C LYS A 210 -20.50 13.63 26.11
N ASP A 211 -20.12 14.18 27.27
CA ASP A 211 -20.82 15.34 27.86
C ASP A 211 -20.75 16.62 27.01
N TYR A 212 -19.67 16.84 26.27
CA TYR A 212 -19.57 17.96 25.35
C TYR A 212 -20.60 17.90 24.22
N ALA A 213 -20.96 16.70 23.76
CA ALA A 213 -21.97 16.50 22.74
C ALA A 213 -23.38 16.78 23.32
N LYS A 214 -23.65 16.30 24.54
CA LYS A 214 -24.89 16.60 25.26
C LYS A 214 -25.05 18.11 25.50
N THR A 215 -23.97 18.77 25.96
CA THR A 215 -23.97 20.22 26.17
C THR A 215 -24.24 21.00 24.89
N SER A 216 -23.64 20.54 23.77
CA SER A 216 -23.87 21.15 22.45
C SER A 216 -25.34 21.01 22.00
N TYR A 217 -25.95 19.84 22.25
CA TYR A 217 -27.34 19.58 21.96
C TYR A 217 -28.26 20.48 22.80
N SER A 218 -27.98 20.63 24.11
CA SER A 218 -28.73 21.52 25.04
C SER A 218 -28.65 23.00 24.67
N LYS A 219 -27.62 23.42 23.91
CA LYS A 219 -27.46 24.76 23.34
C LYS A 219 -28.28 24.99 22.05
N GLY A 220 -29.16 24.07 21.67
CA GLY A 220 -30.04 24.19 20.50
C GLY A 220 -29.42 23.76 19.16
N ASN A 221 -28.26 23.14 19.15
CA ASN A 221 -27.72 22.57 17.90
C ASN A 221 -28.60 21.39 17.45
N ASN A 222 -28.96 21.38 16.18
CA ASN A 222 -29.63 20.21 15.58
C ASN A 222 -28.65 19.00 15.46
N THR A 223 -29.21 17.81 15.34
CA THR A 223 -28.43 16.55 15.25
C THR A 223 -27.39 16.58 14.15
N THR A 224 -27.69 17.15 13.00
CA THR A 224 -26.76 17.24 11.86
C THR A 224 -25.61 18.19 12.18
N GLY A 225 -25.88 19.36 12.69
CA GLY A 225 -24.85 20.33 13.10
C GLY A 225 -23.98 19.79 14.23
N LEU A 226 -24.55 19.09 15.20
CA LEU A 226 -23.83 18.41 16.26
C LEU A 226 -22.86 17.38 15.69
N LEU A 227 -23.32 16.49 14.80
CA LEU A 227 -22.49 15.43 14.22
C LEU A 227 -21.33 15.98 13.39
N TYR A 228 -21.58 16.89 12.45
CA TYR A 228 -20.53 17.38 11.55
C TYR A 228 -19.57 18.37 12.22
N LYS A 229 -20.07 19.26 13.08
CA LYS A 229 -19.26 20.35 13.64
C LYS A 229 -18.46 19.95 14.89
N TYR A 230 -19.00 19.04 15.70
CA TYR A 230 -18.41 18.72 17.01
C TYR A 230 -17.97 17.24 17.12
N VAL A 231 -18.85 16.30 16.76
CA VAL A 231 -18.60 14.87 16.97
C VAL A 231 -17.62 14.31 15.94
N LEU A 232 -17.84 14.59 14.65
CA LEU A 232 -17.02 14.04 13.56
C LEU A 232 -15.54 14.42 13.70
N LYS A 233 -15.26 15.64 14.14
CA LYS A 233 -13.88 16.13 14.33
C LYS A 233 -13.06 15.23 15.27
N ASN A 234 -13.69 14.71 16.32
CA ASN A 234 -13.04 13.82 17.27
C ASN A 234 -13.14 12.35 16.83
N ALA A 235 -14.29 11.94 16.32
CA ALA A 235 -14.56 10.57 15.89
C ALA A 235 -13.73 10.13 14.69
N ILE A 236 -13.27 11.06 13.85
CA ILE A 236 -12.45 10.75 12.66
C ILE A 236 -11.00 10.40 13.01
N MET A 237 -10.50 10.79 14.19
CA MET A 237 -9.09 10.60 14.57
C MET A 237 -8.64 9.13 14.51
N PRO A 238 -9.33 8.17 15.15
CA PRO A 238 -8.96 6.76 15.03
C PRO A 238 -9.07 6.24 13.59
N THR A 239 -9.99 6.81 12.81
CA THR A 239 -10.17 6.44 11.40
C THR A 239 -8.97 6.90 10.54
N ILE A 240 -8.41 8.07 10.79
CA ILE A 240 -7.19 8.55 10.10
C ILE A 240 -6.02 7.61 10.37
N THR A 241 -5.82 7.23 11.63
CA THR A 241 -4.77 6.24 12.00
C THR A 241 -5.01 4.91 11.30
N PHE A 242 -6.24 4.44 11.26
CA PHE A 242 -6.62 3.19 10.60
C PHE A 242 -6.37 3.23 9.07
N VAL A 243 -6.62 4.36 8.40
CA VAL A 243 -6.31 4.55 6.97
C VAL A 243 -4.81 4.40 6.71
N GLY A 244 -3.94 4.91 7.60
CA GLY A 244 -2.50 4.68 7.50
C GLY A 244 -2.11 3.19 7.61
N MET A 245 -2.76 2.43 8.49
CA MET A 245 -2.54 0.98 8.60
C MET A 245 -3.05 0.23 7.37
N ILE A 246 -4.19 0.62 6.82
CA ILE A 246 -4.77 0.06 5.59
C ILE A 246 -3.83 0.23 4.40
N PHE A 247 -3.08 1.32 4.34
CA PHE A 247 -2.15 1.55 3.24
C PHE A 247 -1.12 0.43 3.11
N ALA A 248 -0.56 -0.02 4.24
CA ALA A 248 0.38 -1.15 4.25
C ALA A 248 -0.26 -2.43 3.69
N ASP A 249 -1.49 -2.72 4.12
CA ASP A 249 -2.24 -3.87 3.66
C ASP A 249 -2.66 -3.75 2.18
N MET A 250 -2.94 -2.53 1.70
CA MET A 250 -3.22 -2.27 0.27
C MET A 250 -2.01 -2.57 -0.62
N ILE A 251 -0.79 -2.27 -0.17
CA ILE A 251 0.42 -2.61 -0.93
C ILE A 251 0.55 -4.14 -1.07
N ALA A 252 0.36 -4.88 0.02
CA ALA A 252 0.41 -6.34 -0.01
C ALA A 252 -0.70 -6.95 -0.89
N SER A 253 -1.93 -6.49 -0.72
CA SER A 253 -3.07 -6.94 -1.53
C SER A 253 -2.98 -6.48 -2.99
N GLY A 254 -2.30 -5.36 -3.25
CA GLY A 254 -2.06 -4.79 -4.58
C GLY A 254 -1.33 -5.73 -5.50
N ILE A 255 -0.40 -6.56 -4.99
CA ILE A 255 0.33 -7.58 -5.77
C ILE A 255 -0.65 -8.52 -6.48
N VAL A 256 -1.67 -8.99 -5.77
CA VAL A 256 -2.66 -9.91 -6.32
C VAL A 256 -3.61 -9.21 -7.29
N ILE A 257 -3.97 -7.95 -7.01
CA ILE A 257 -4.77 -7.11 -7.91
C ILE A 257 -4.03 -6.85 -9.22
N GLU A 258 -2.73 -6.56 -9.18
CA GLU A 258 -1.90 -6.39 -10.39
C GLU A 258 -1.93 -7.65 -11.26
N GLN A 259 -1.83 -8.83 -10.66
CA GLN A 259 -1.95 -10.10 -11.39
C GLN A 259 -3.34 -10.29 -12.00
N THR A 260 -4.40 -10.03 -11.22
CA THR A 260 -5.79 -10.22 -11.65
C THR A 260 -6.15 -9.33 -12.84
N PHE A 261 -5.68 -8.09 -12.85
CA PHE A 261 -5.98 -7.11 -13.89
C PHE A 261 -4.90 -6.98 -14.98
N GLY A 262 -3.82 -7.76 -14.90
CA GLY A 262 -2.72 -7.69 -15.87
C GLY A 262 -1.91 -6.39 -15.83
N ILE A 263 -1.88 -5.69 -14.68
CA ILE A 263 -1.17 -4.43 -14.50
C ILE A 263 0.34 -4.69 -14.34
N PRO A 264 1.21 -4.02 -15.11
CA PRO A 264 2.66 -4.19 -14.99
C PRO A 264 3.26 -3.37 -13.83
N GLY A 265 2.80 -3.63 -12.60
CA GLY A 265 3.24 -2.93 -11.39
C GLY A 265 4.45 -3.56 -10.69
N LEU A 266 4.78 -3.05 -9.50
CA LEU A 266 5.90 -3.52 -8.68
C LEU A 266 5.67 -4.95 -8.17
N GLY A 267 4.46 -5.29 -7.77
CA GLY A 267 4.14 -6.62 -7.24
C GLY A 267 4.30 -7.72 -8.29
N ARG A 268 3.82 -7.49 -9.50
CA ARG A 268 4.02 -8.42 -10.62
C ARG A 268 5.50 -8.57 -10.95
N SER A 269 6.26 -7.48 -10.89
CA SER A 269 7.71 -7.49 -11.12
C SER A 269 8.45 -8.23 -10.01
N LEU A 270 8.01 -8.09 -8.76
CA LEU A 270 8.54 -8.82 -7.62
C LEU A 270 8.40 -10.33 -7.82
N LEU A 271 7.20 -10.80 -8.15
CA LEU A 271 6.95 -12.22 -8.40
C LEU A 271 7.78 -12.76 -9.57
N SER A 272 7.91 -12.00 -10.66
CA SER A 272 8.76 -12.35 -11.80
C SER A 272 10.23 -12.43 -11.39
N ALA A 273 10.74 -11.45 -10.65
CA ALA A 273 12.14 -11.42 -10.20
C ALA A 273 12.47 -12.57 -9.22
N ILE A 274 11.52 -12.93 -8.33
CA ILE A 274 11.67 -14.10 -7.45
C ILE A 274 11.79 -15.38 -8.29
N SER A 275 10.94 -15.54 -9.30
CA SER A 275 10.92 -16.73 -10.15
C SER A 275 12.23 -16.96 -10.90
N VAL A 276 12.90 -15.88 -11.31
CA VAL A 276 14.19 -15.93 -12.03
C VAL A 276 15.41 -15.69 -11.11
N ARG A 277 15.19 -15.58 -9.79
CA ARG A 277 16.24 -15.33 -8.78
C ARG A 277 17.04 -14.05 -9.01
N ASP A 278 16.38 -13.01 -9.48
CA ASP A 278 16.98 -11.69 -9.67
C ASP A 278 16.99 -10.91 -8.35
N TYR A 279 17.89 -11.28 -7.47
CA TYR A 279 17.94 -10.76 -6.10
C TYR A 279 18.04 -9.23 -6.01
N PRO A 280 18.86 -8.52 -6.83
CA PRO A 280 18.88 -7.04 -6.75
C PRO A 280 17.53 -6.40 -7.04
N VAL A 281 16.75 -6.95 -7.97
CA VAL A 281 15.41 -6.45 -8.27
C VAL A 281 14.46 -6.73 -7.10
N VAL A 282 14.53 -7.94 -6.52
CA VAL A 282 13.69 -8.32 -5.36
C VAL A 282 14.01 -7.43 -4.16
N GLU A 283 15.29 -7.29 -3.79
CA GLU A 283 15.76 -6.45 -2.69
C GLU A 283 15.30 -4.99 -2.87
N ALA A 284 15.47 -4.43 -4.07
CA ALA A 284 15.07 -3.07 -4.37
C ALA A 284 13.56 -2.87 -4.24
N ILE A 285 12.73 -3.77 -4.78
CA ILE A 285 11.27 -3.69 -4.68
C ILE A 285 10.81 -3.83 -3.24
N VAL A 286 11.34 -4.79 -2.48
CA VAL A 286 10.99 -4.98 -1.07
C VAL A 286 11.37 -3.76 -0.24
N MET A 287 12.57 -3.17 -0.47
CA MET A 287 12.97 -1.94 0.20
C MET A 287 12.10 -0.74 -0.16
N LEU A 288 11.67 -0.60 -1.41
CA LEU A 288 10.74 0.47 -1.83
C LEU A 288 9.36 0.29 -1.19
N ILE A 289 8.85 -0.93 -1.12
CA ILE A 289 7.60 -1.25 -0.43
C ILE A 289 7.72 -0.93 1.06
N ALA A 290 8.79 -1.38 1.72
CA ALA A 290 9.05 -1.09 3.13
C ALA A 290 9.18 0.42 3.39
N PHE A 291 9.90 1.14 2.53
CA PHE A 291 9.99 2.60 2.60
C PHE A 291 8.60 3.25 2.48
N GLY A 292 7.80 2.85 1.50
CA GLY A 292 6.43 3.37 1.31
C GLY A 292 5.55 3.15 2.55
N ILE A 293 5.57 1.95 3.12
CA ILE A 293 4.81 1.60 4.33
C ILE A 293 5.25 2.46 5.52
N VAL A 294 6.56 2.51 5.81
CA VAL A 294 7.09 3.25 6.97
C VAL A 294 6.91 4.75 6.79
N PHE A 295 7.07 5.26 5.56
CA PHE A 295 6.84 6.67 5.24
C PHE A 295 5.38 7.08 5.46
N VAL A 296 4.42 6.31 4.96
CA VAL A 296 2.99 6.61 5.14
C VAL A 296 2.59 6.47 6.61
N SER A 297 3.13 5.47 7.32
CA SER A 297 2.91 5.35 8.77
C SER A 297 3.44 6.58 9.52
N ALA A 298 4.65 7.03 9.23
CA ALA A 298 5.22 8.23 9.84
C ALA A 298 4.41 9.50 9.49
N LEU A 299 3.97 9.62 8.24
CA LEU A 299 3.11 10.73 7.79
C LEU A 299 1.78 10.73 8.55
N THR A 300 1.14 9.57 8.70
CA THR A 300 -0.10 9.41 9.46
C THR A 300 0.08 9.84 10.92
N ASP A 301 1.18 9.42 11.56
CA ASP A 301 1.50 9.82 12.93
C ASP A 301 1.71 11.35 13.06
N ILE A 302 2.36 11.97 12.07
CA ILE A 302 2.58 13.42 12.04
C ILE A 302 1.25 14.15 11.85
N ILE A 303 0.40 13.69 10.96
CA ILE A 303 -0.96 14.25 10.74
C ILE A 303 -1.76 14.14 12.03
N HIS A 304 -1.74 12.97 12.69
CA HIS A 304 -2.42 12.74 13.95
C HIS A 304 -1.94 13.71 15.04
N ALA A 305 -0.61 13.85 15.21
CA ALA A 305 -0.03 14.80 16.16
C ALA A 305 -0.28 16.28 15.80
N ALA A 306 -0.54 16.61 14.54
CA ALA A 306 -0.90 17.96 14.10
C ALA A 306 -2.35 18.28 14.47
N VAL A 307 -3.25 17.31 14.37
CA VAL A 307 -4.69 17.48 14.63
C VAL A 307 -5.02 17.30 16.11
N ASP A 308 -4.36 16.35 16.80
CA ASP A 308 -4.52 16.15 18.26
C ASP A 308 -3.19 16.47 19.00
N PRO A 309 -3.10 17.65 19.62
CA PRO A 309 -1.90 18.04 20.38
C PRO A 309 -1.60 17.16 21.59
N ARG A 310 -2.53 16.33 22.05
CA ARG A 310 -2.35 15.46 23.23
C ARG A 310 -1.43 14.25 22.95
N VAL A 311 -1.14 13.99 21.68
CA VAL A 311 -0.31 12.86 21.23
C VAL A 311 1.17 13.23 21.07
N ARG A 312 1.55 14.48 21.34
CA ARG A 312 2.91 15.01 21.15
C ARG A 312 3.89 14.61 22.23
#